data_df2e11537b01ae6837ac2d0c2739ebba
#
_entry.id   df2e11537b01ae6837ac2d0c2739ebba
#
_cell.length_a   1.000
_cell.length_b   1.000
_cell.length_c   1.000
_cell.angle_alpha   90.00
_cell.angle_beta   90.00
_cell.angle_gamma   90.00
#
_symmetry.space_group_name_H-M   'P 1'
#
loop_
_entity.id
_entity.type
_entity.pdbx_description
1 polymer ?
#
loop_
_entity_poly.entity_id
_entity_poly.type
_entity_poly.pdbx_seq_one_letter_code
_entity_poly.pdbx_strand_id
1 'polypeptide(L)'
;INNTAFIYNSLVAYVVGKLCNISIPNIQKGIKTNEFTSNRLEFKKTKKGVTIIDDTYNSSLDAIKSSLEILEKEPSKRKIAVVGDILEVGDYNKEIHENIGKLLLENKLDIIVTIGTDTKYTDKYLEENNYTNYYHFNNESESHEKIKELLHEGDAVLFKGSHAIKLRNIVKYLME
;
A
#
# COMPACT_ATOMS: atom_id res chain seq x y z
N ILE A 1 11.44 -7.62 -7.40
CA ILE A 1 11.05 -6.46 -6.57
C ILE A 1 12.23 -6.13 -5.66
N ASN A 2 12.91 -5.00 -5.92
CA ASN A 2 14.05 -4.54 -5.12
C ASN A 2 13.55 -3.59 -4.02
N ASN A 3 13.25 -4.15 -2.86
CA ASN A 3 12.84 -3.37 -1.70
C ASN A 3 13.55 -3.96 -0.46
N THR A 4 13.89 -3.11 0.49
CA THR A 4 14.64 -3.45 1.69
C THR A 4 13.97 -4.55 2.52
N ALA A 5 12.62 -4.53 2.63
CA ALA A 5 11.87 -5.56 3.36
C ALA A 5 12.05 -6.96 2.75
N PHE A 6 12.08 -7.09 1.41
CA PHE A 6 12.31 -8.38 0.75
C PHE A 6 13.73 -8.90 0.98
N ILE A 7 14.72 -8.01 1.09
CA ILE A 7 16.09 -8.41 1.41
C ILE A 7 16.11 -9.03 2.81
N TYR A 8 15.53 -8.37 3.80
CA TYR A 8 15.46 -8.91 5.17
C TYR A 8 14.69 -10.23 5.23
N ASN A 9 13.54 -10.34 4.57
CA ASN A 9 12.78 -11.58 4.50
C ASN A 9 13.59 -12.73 3.86
N SER A 10 14.35 -12.43 2.81
CA SER A 10 15.24 -13.41 2.16
C SER A 10 16.39 -13.84 3.07
N LEU A 11 16.94 -12.91 3.86
CA LEU A 11 17.96 -13.24 4.87
C LEU A 11 17.40 -14.15 5.97
N VAL A 12 16.19 -13.87 6.46
CA VAL A 12 15.51 -14.73 7.44
C VAL A 12 15.28 -16.12 6.85
N ALA A 13 14.76 -16.21 5.61
CA ALA A 13 14.58 -17.49 4.92
C ALA A 13 15.89 -18.25 4.77
N TYR A 14 16.99 -17.55 4.45
CA TYR A 14 18.33 -18.15 4.36
C TYR A 14 18.78 -18.72 5.71
N VAL A 15 18.68 -17.94 6.79
CA VAL A 15 19.11 -18.37 8.13
C VAL A 15 18.29 -19.58 8.60
N VAL A 16 16.96 -19.54 8.48
CA VAL A 16 16.07 -20.66 8.82
C VAL A 16 16.41 -21.90 7.99
N GLY A 17 16.61 -21.75 6.68
CA GLY A 17 17.00 -22.85 5.81
C GLY A 17 18.33 -23.49 6.23
N LYS A 18 19.32 -22.70 6.66
CA LYS A 18 20.61 -23.19 7.20
C LYS A 18 20.40 -23.95 8.51
N LEU A 19 19.59 -23.44 9.42
CA LEU A 19 19.28 -24.13 10.68
C LEU A 19 18.54 -25.45 10.46
N CYS A 20 17.75 -25.54 9.40
CA CYS A 20 17.08 -26.77 8.97
C CYS A 20 17.98 -27.70 8.12
N ASN A 21 19.29 -27.45 8.01
CA ASN A 21 20.24 -28.21 7.20
C ASN A 21 19.88 -28.30 5.70
N ILE A 22 19.17 -27.32 5.16
CA ILE A 22 18.88 -27.24 3.72
C ILE A 22 20.14 -26.73 2.99
N SER A 23 20.44 -27.32 1.84
CA SER A 23 21.57 -26.89 1.01
C SER A 23 21.36 -25.48 0.46
N ILE A 24 22.44 -24.71 0.33
CA ILE A 24 22.38 -23.32 -0.19
C ILE A 24 21.69 -23.25 -1.57
N PRO A 25 21.96 -24.13 -2.54
CA PRO A 25 21.24 -24.11 -3.83
C PRO A 25 19.72 -24.27 -3.67
N ASN A 26 19.26 -25.11 -2.74
CA ASN A 26 17.84 -25.32 -2.48
C ASN A 26 17.19 -24.10 -1.80
N ILE A 27 17.91 -23.46 -0.85
CA ILE A 27 17.45 -22.21 -0.24
C ILE A 27 17.31 -21.13 -1.31
N GLN A 28 18.33 -20.96 -2.15
CA GLN A 28 18.30 -19.97 -3.24
C GLN A 28 17.15 -20.25 -4.23
N LYS A 29 16.93 -21.52 -4.57
CA LYS A 29 15.79 -21.92 -5.41
C LYS A 29 14.48 -21.53 -4.77
N GLY A 30 14.25 -21.87 -3.49
CA GLY A 30 13.02 -21.51 -2.75
C GLY A 30 12.78 -20.01 -2.72
N ILE A 31 13.80 -19.19 -2.45
CA ILE A 31 13.68 -17.71 -2.45
C ILE A 31 13.31 -17.20 -3.86
N LYS A 32 13.90 -17.75 -4.92
CA LYS A 32 13.62 -17.33 -6.31
C LYS A 32 12.23 -17.73 -6.81
N THR A 33 11.74 -18.89 -6.37
CA THR A 33 10.45 -19.44 -6.81
C THR A 33 9.30 -19.10 -5.84
N ASN A 34 9.56 -18.24 -4.86
CA ASN A 34 8.52 -17.82 -3.93
C ASN A 34 7.40 -17.08 -4.67
N GLU A 35 6.19 -17.62 -4.58
CA GLU A 35 4.98 -16.94 -5.03
C GLU A 35 4.43 -16.09 -3.89
N PHE A 36 4.21 -14.82 -4.18
CA PHE A 36 3.63 -13.92 -3.19
C PHE A 36 2.16 -14.29 -2.95
N THR A 37 1.73 -14.20 -1.71
CA THR A 37 0.30 -14.26 -1.36
C THR A 37 -0.42 -13.15 -2.12
N SER A 38 -1.60 -13.44 -2.67
CA SER A 38 -2.43 -12.45 -3.36
C SER A 38 -2.64 -11.18 -2.51
N ASN A 39 -2.79 -10.05 -3.16
CA ASN A 39 -2.95 -8.73 -2.53
C ASN A 39 -1.74 -8.26 -1.69
N ARG A 40 -0.54 -8.76 -2.03
CA ARG A 40 0.73 -8.30 -1.45
C ARG A 40 1.65 -7.79 -2.55
N LEU A 41 1.68 -6.46 -2.75
CA LEU A 41 2.46 -5.77 -3.78
C LEU A 41 2.23 -6.36 -5.19
N GLU A 42 0.99 -6.69 -5.50
CA GLU A 42 0.59 -7.23 -6.79
C GLU A 42 0.36 -6.09 -7.79
N PHE A 43 1.08 -6.13 -8.91
CA PHE A 43 0.93 -5.14 -9.98
C PHE A 43 -0.16 -5.59 -10.95
N LYS A 44 -1.13 -4.72 -11.17
CA LYS A 44 -2.24 -4.93 -12.10
C LYS A 44 -2.34 -3.73 -13.04
N LYS A 45 -2.80 -3.95 -14.26
CA LYS A 45 -3.06 -2.87 -15.21
C LYS A 45 -4.52 -2.89 -15.62
N THR A 46 -5.22 -1.77 -15.44
CA THR A 46 -6.61 -1.63 -15.84
C THR A 46 -6.74 -1.49 -17.36
N LYS A 47 -7.95 -1.72 -17.91
CA LYS A 47 -8.26 -1.48 -19.32
C LYS A 47 -8.04 -0.01 -19.74
N LYS A 48 -8.12 0.92 -18.78
CA LYS A 48 -7.87 2.36 -18.98
C LYS A 48 -6.39 2.76 -18.91
N GLY A 49 -5.47 1.80 -18.74
CA GLY A 49 -4.04 2.09 -18.70
C GLY A 49 -3.51 2.60 -17.35
N VAL A 50 -4.26 2.41 -16.26
CA VAL A 50 -3.81 2.72 -14.88
C VAL A 50 -3.03 1.54 -14.34
N THR A 51 -1.86 1.79 -13.73
CA THR A 51 -1.12 0.79 -12.96
C THR A 51 -1.63 0.76 -11.52
N ILE A 52 -2.14 -0.37 -11.06
CA ILE A 52 -2.56 -0.60 -9.67
C ILE A 52 -1.46 -1.39 -8.95
N ILE A 53 -1.03 -0.90 -7.79
CA ILE A 53 -0.22 -1.63 -6.83
C ILE A 53 -1.15 -2.08 -5.70
N ASP A 54 -1.56 -3.35 -5.76
CA ASP A 54 -2.47 -3.96 -4.80
C ASP A 54 -1.68 -4.54 -3.63
N ASP A 55 -1.69 -3.84 -2.50
CA ASP A 55 -1.08 -4.26 -1.23
C ASP A 55 -2.12 -4.25 -0.10
N THR A 56 -3.31 -4.76 -0.41
CA THR A 56 -4.51 -4.69 0.44
C THR A 56 -4.65 -5.84 1.43
N TYR A 57 -3.67 -6.74 1.53
CA TYR A 57 -3.76 -7.90 2.43
C TYR A 57 -3.79 -7.49 3.90
N ASN A 58 -2.86 -6.65 4.34
CA ASN A 58 -2.79 -6.08 5.69
C ASN A 58 -1.88 -4.85 5.69
N SER A 59 -1.84 -4.08 6.80
CA SER A 59 -1.05 -2.87 6.86
C SER A 59 -0.38 -2.69 8.22
N SER A 60 0.74 -1.96 8.19
CA SER A 60 1.43 -1.34 9.32
C SER A 60 2.12 -0.08 8.80
N LEU A 61 2.60 0.78 9.72
CA LEU A 61 3.29 2.01 9.32
C LEU A 61 4.53 1.72 8.44
N ASP A 62 5.37 0.76 8.84
CA ASP A 62 6.55 0.35 8.06
C ASP A 62 6.17 -0.26 6.70
N ALA A 63 5.06 -1.00 6.66
CA ALA A 63 4.57 -1.56 5.41
C ALA A 63 4.06 -0.47 4.46
N ILE A 64 3.39 0.58 4.94
CA ILE A 64 3.00 1.74 4.13
C ILE A 64 4.25 2.42 3.58
N LYS A 65 5.25 2.70 4.41
CA LYS A 65 6.52 3.29 3.98
C LYS A 65 7.15 2.49 2.86
N SER A 66 7.29 1.18 3.04
CA SER A 66 7.88 0.29 2.02
C SER A 66 7.10 0.28 0.71
N SER A 67 5.76 0.36 0.76
CA SER A 67 4.91 0.37 -0.43
C SER A 67 4.96 1.71 -1.15
N LEU A 68 5.10 2.82 -0.42
CA LEU A 68 5.30 4.16 -1.01
C LEU A 68 6.64 4.25 -1.75
N GLU A 69 7.73 3.65 -1.22
CA GLU A 69 9.02 3.56 -1.93
C GLU A 69 8.90 2.82 -3.27
N ILE A 70 7.97 1.87 -3.38
CA ILE A 70 7.70 1.13 -4.61
C ILE A 70 6.89 2.01 -5.58
N LEU A 71 5.85 2.69 -5.08
CA LEU A 71 5.07 3.64 -5.86
C LEU A 71 5.95 4.79 -6.39
N GLU A 72 6.89 5.28 -5.58
CA GLU A 72 7.83 6.33 -5.99
C GLU A 72 8.65 5.92 -7.22
N LYS A 73 9.07 4.66 -7.29
CA LYS A 73 9.88 4.10 -8.39
C LYS A 73 9.06 3.69 -9.62
N GLU A 74 7.74 3.59 -9.49
CA GLU A 74 6.89 3.21 -10.63
C GLU A 74 6.80 4.34 -11.64
N PRO A 75 7.12 4.08 -12.92
CA PRO A 75 6.96 5.06 -13.99
C PRO A 75 5.48 5.42 -14.18
N SER A 76 5.14 6.69 -13.99
CA SER A 76 3.75 7.15 -14.09
C SER A 76 3.66 8.65 -14.32
N LYS A 77 2.51 9.11 -14.83
CA LYS A 77 2.20 10.55 -14.98
C LYS A 77 1.85 11.18 -13.63
N ARG A 78 1.07 10.47 -12.82
CA ARG A 78 0.68 10.88 -11.47
C ARG A 78 0.80 9.70 -10.52
N LYS A 79 1.06 10.00 -9.25
CA LYS A 79 1.18 9.02 -8.16
C LYS A 79 0.08 9.25 -7.15
N ILE A 80 -0.70 8.22 -6.91
CA ILE A 80 -1.90 8.27 -6.08
C ILE A 80 -1.78 7.21 -4.99
N ALA A 81 -2.15 7.56 -3.76
CA ALA A 81 -2.24 6.60 -2.67
C ALA A 81 -3.67 6.53 -2.14
N VAL A 82 -4.19 5.32 -2.04
CA VAL A 82 -5.45 5.00 -1.36
C VAL A 82 -5.08 4.23 -0.10
N VAL A 83 -5.21 4.86 1.05
CA VAL A 83 -4.82 4.29 2.35
C VAL A 83 -6.03 4.10 3.25
N GLY A 84 -6.13 2.94 3.86
CA GLY A 84 -7.17 2.62 4.84
C GLY A 84 -6.61 2.62 6.26
N ASP A 85 -7.50 2.57 7.25
CA ASP A 85 -7.12 2.45 8.66
C ASP A 85 -6.12 1.33 8.88
N ILE A 86 -5.16 1.58 9.80
CA ILE A 86 -4.37 0.53 10.44
C ILE A 86 -5.07 0.16 11.74
N LEU A 87 -5.59 -1.05 11.80
CA LEU A 87 -6.32 -1.58 12.97
C LEU A 87 -5.37 -2.27 13.94
N GLU A 88 -5.89 -2.62 15.14
CA GLU A 88 -5.18 -3.37 16.18
C GLU A 88 -3.95 -2.64 16.74
N VAL A 89 -3.98 -1.32 16.75
CA VAL A 89 -2.87 -0.46 17.20
C VAL A 89 -3.09 0.13 18.62
N GLY A 90 -4.22 -0.16 19.24
CA GLY A 90 -4.54 0.27 20.62
C GLY A 90 -4.40 1.79 20.82
N ASP A 91 -3.76 2.18 21.90
CA ASP A 91 -3.58 3.58 22.29
C ASP A 91 -2.71 4.40 21.33
N TYR A 92 -1.96 3.74 20.44
CA TYR A 92 -1.11 4.40 19.43
C TYR A 92 -1.86 4.81 18.18
N ASN A 93 -3.18 4.61 18.13
CA ASN A 93 -4.00 4.83 16.94
C ASN A 93 -3.79 6.22 16.33
N LYS A 94 -3.92 7.28 17.15
CA LYS A 94 -3.73 8.66 16.69
C LYS A 94 -2.33 8.89 16.14
N GLU A 95 -1.29 8.52 16.90
CA GLU A 95 0.11 8.71 16.53
C GLU A 95 0.45 8.01 15.21
N ILE A 96 -0.02 6.77 15.03
CA ILE A 96 0.23 6.01 13.81
C ILE A 96 -0.41 6.67 12.60
N HIS A 97 -1.66 7.13 12.70
CA HIS A 97 -2.35 7.77 11.59
C HIS A 97 -1.81 9.17 11.26
N GLU A 98 -1.34 9.93 12.25
CA GLU A 98 -0.59 11.18 12.02
C GLU A 98 0.74 10.89 11.29
N ASN A 99 1.46 9.82 11.68
CA ASN A 99 2.68 9.40 11.00
C ASN A 99 2.42 8.92 9.56
N ILE A 100 1.26 8.31 9.27
CA ILE A 100 0.85 8.02 7.89
C ILE A 100 0.74 9.33 7.10
N GLY A 101 0.06 10.35 7.62
CA GLY A 101 -0.04 11.66 6.99
C GLY A 101 1.32 12.26 6.65
N LYS A 102 2.27 12.17 7.57
CA LYS A 102 3.65 12.61 7.35
C LYS A 102 4.33 11.85 6.20
N LEU A 103 4.25 10.51 6.21
CA LEU A 103 4.81 9.68 5.13
C LEU A 103 4.21 10.01 3.77
N LEU A 104 2.89 10.23 3.70
CA LEU A 104 2.21 10.57 2.45
C LEU A 104 2.69 11.90 1.89
N LEU A 105 2.87 12.93 2.74
CA LEU A 105 3.41 14.23 2.32
C LEU A 105 4.87 14.16 1.86
N GLU A 106 5.72 13.39 2.55
CA GLU A 106 7.13 13.20 2.19
C GLU A 106 7.29 12.58 0.80
N ASN A 107 6.32 11.75 0.36
CA ASN A 107 6.34 11.08 -0.94
C ASN A 107 5.77 11.89 -2.11
N LYS A 108 5.39 13.15 -1.90
CA LYS A 108 4.95 14.09 -2.96
C LYS A 108 3.90 13.50 -3.90
N LEU A 109 2.86 12.92 -3.34
CA LEU A 109 1.77 12.32 -4.08
C LEU A 109 0.89 13.38 -4.76
N ASP A 110 0.36 13.06 -5.94
CA ASP A 110 -0.57 13.95 -6.66
C ASP A 110 -1.97 13.94 -6.04
N ILE A 111 -2.43 12.78 -5.56
CA ILE A 111 -3.74 12.61 -4.91
C ILE A 111 -3.58 11.62 -3.76
N ILE A 112 -4.22 11.93 -2.63
CA ILE A 112 -4.35 11.03 -1.49
C ILE A 112 -5.84 10.72 -1.31
N VAL A 113 -6.16 9.44 -1.09
CA VAL A 113 -7.50 9.00 -0.68
C VAL A 113 -7.37 8.25 0.63
N THR A 114 -8.15 8.63 1.62
CA THR A 114 -8.20 8.00 2.93
C THR A 114 -9.54 7.30 3.13
N ILE A 115 -9.51 6.09 3.72
CA ILE A 115 -10.70 5.27 3.90
C ILE A 115 -10.73 4.68 5.31
N GLY A 116 -11.74 5.04 6.08
CA GLY A 116 -11.94 4.56 7.44
C GLY A 116 -12.20 5.68 8.43
N THR A 117 -12.43 5.34 9.69
CA THR A 117 -12.77 6.31 10.74
C THR A 117 -11.53 6.89 11.41
N ASP A 118 -10.43 6.14 11.43
CA ASP A 118 -9.20 6.52 12.11
C ASP A 118 -8.25 7.31 11.19
N THR A 119 -8.39 7.17 9.88
CA THR A 119 -7.71 8.02 8.90
C THR A 119 -8.05 9.52 9.04
N LYS A 120 -9.09 9.89 9.82
CA LYS A 120 -9.34 11.29 10.21
C LYS A 120 -8.12 11.99 10.82
N TYR A 121 -7.24 11.25 11.51
CA TYR A 121 -6.00 11.80 12.06
C TYR A 121 -4.97 12.05 10.95
N THR A 122 -4.95 11.20 9.94
CA THR A 122 -4.15 11.41 8.71
C THR A 122 -4.65 12.67 7.99
N ASP A 123 -5.95 12.80 7.78
CA ASP A 123 -6.56 13.94 7.09
C ASP A 123 -6.26 15.25 7.81
N LYS A 124 -6.43 15.28 9.14
CA LYS A 124 -6.09 16.43 9.96
C LYS A 124 -4.63 16.83 9.79
N TYR A 125 -3.70 15.87 9.76
CA TYR A 125 -2.29 16.15 9.52
C TYR A 125 -2.06 16.75 8.12
N LEU A 126 -2.75 16.25 7.08
CA LEU A 126 -2.68 16.79 5.71
C LEU A 126 -3.18 18.25 5.69
N GLU A 127 -4.31 18.54 6.33
CA GLU A 127 -4.89 19.90 6.43
C GLU A 127 -3.96 20.88 7.14
N GLU A 128 -3.42 20.48 8.29
CA GLU A 128 -2.48 21.30 9.08
C GLU A 128 -1.19 21.63 8.32
N ASN A 129 -0.83 20.80 7.30
CA ASN A 129 0.30 21.02 6.40
C ASN A 129 -0.10 21.57 5.02
N ASN A 130 -1.32 22.12 4.89
CA ASN A 130 -1.84 22.76 3.68
C ASN A 130 -1.89 21.86 2.44
N TYR A 131 -2.01 20.55 2.62
CA TYR A 131 -2.25 19.63 1.50
C TYR A 131 -3.76 19.52 1.26
N THR A 132 -4.21 19.94 0.08
CA THR A 132 -5.65 20.08 -0.24
C THR A 132 -6.15 19.05 -1.25
N ASN A 133 -5.26 18.30 -1.92
CA ASN A 133 -5.68 17.35 -2.94
C ASN A 133 -5.88 15.94 -2.35
N TYR A 134 -6.72 15.86 -1.33
CA TYR A 134 -7.11 14.59 -0.72
C TYR A 134 -8.63 14.43 -0.66
N TYR A 135 -9.07 13.17 -0.54
CA TYR A 135 -10.46 12.76 -0.44
C TYR A 135 -10.61 11.75 0.70
N HIS A 136 -11.63 11.94 1.54
CA HIS A 136 -11.93 11.04 2.65
C HIS A 136 -13.25 10.30 2.42
N PHE A 137 -13.27 9.01 2.81
CA PHE A 137 -14.49 8.18 2.85
C PHE A 137 -14.52 7.39 4.16
N ASN A 138 -15.70 7.27 4.78
CA ASN A 138 -15.86 6.50 6.00
C ASN A 138 -15.70 4.99 5.77
N ASN A 139 -16.05 4.52 4.59
CA ASN A 139 -15.92 3.10 4.21
C ASN A 139 -15.62 2.93 2.72
N GLU A 140 -15.19 1.73 2.35
CA GLU A 140 -14.75 1.46 0.97
C GLU A 140 -15.87 1.55 -0.05
N SER A 141 -17.10 1.19 0.31
CA SER A 141 -18.23 1.16 -0.64
C SER A 141 -18.63 2.56 -1.14
N GLU A 142 -18.38 3.60 -0.36
CA GLU A 142 -18.64 4.99 -0.73
C GLU A 142 -17.62 5.55 -1.72
N SER A 143 -16.47 4.91 -1.85
CA SER A 143 -15.30 5.44 -2.56
C SER A 143 -15.16 4.98 -4.01
N HIS A 144 -15.83 3.89 -4.42
CA HIS A 144 -15.60 3.20 -5.68
C HIS A 144 -15.71 4.12 -6.90
N GLU A 145 -16.86 4.79 -7.05
CA GLU A 145 -17.10 5.67 -8.20
C GLU A 145 -16.14 6.85 -8.21
N LYS A 146 -15.93 7.47 -7.05
CA LYS A 146 -15.05 8.63 -6.96
C LYS A 146 -13.60 8.28 -7.28
N ILE A 147 -13.09 7.16 -6.79
CA ILE A 147 -11.74 6.69 -7.13
C ILE A 147 -11.65 6.41 -8.64
N LYS A 148 -12.65 5.77 -9.23
CA LYS A 148 -12.70 5.49 -10.67
C LYS A 148 -12.68 6.76 -11.53
N GLU A 149 -13.35 7.84 -11.08
CA GLU A 149 -13.34 9.17 -11.71
C GLU A 149 -11.96 9.86 -11.61
N LEU A 150 -11.29 9.71 -10.46
CA LEU A 150 -9.99 10.34 -10.21
C LEU A 150 -8.86 9.74 -11.04
N LEU A 151 -8.97 8.46 -11.44
CA LEU A 151 -7.91 7.73 -12.12
C LEU A 151 -7.95 7.92 -13.63
N HIS A 152 -6.79 8.29 -14.21
CA HIS A 152 -6.60 8.51 -15.63
C HIS A 152 -5.48 7.63 -16.19
N GLU A 153 -5.43 7.51 -17.52
CA GLU A 153 -4.39 6.77 -18.23
C GLU A 153 -2.98 7.27 -17.90
N GLY A 154 -2.13 6.34 -17.50
CA GLY A 154 -0.75 6.62 -17.12
C GLY A 154 -0.55 6.90 -15.63
N ASP A 155 -1.60 6.86 -14.82
CA ASP A 155 -1.48 6.94 -13.35
C ASP A 155 -0.92 5.65 -12.77
N ALA A 156 -0.22 5.77 -11.62
CA ALA A 156 0.06 4.67 -10.72
C ALA A 156 -0.66 4.92 -9.39
N VAL A 157 -1.39 3.91 -8.89
CA VAL A 157 -2.14 3.99 -7.65
C VAL A 157 -1.79 2.83 -6.71
N LEU A 158 -1.40 3.16 -5.48
CA LEU A 158 -1.19 2.21 -4.39
C LEU A 158 -2.48 2.07 -3.58
N PHE A 159 -2.89 0.83 -3.32
CA PHE A 159 -3.95 0.51 -2.36
C PHE A 159 -3.36 -0.21 -1.16
N LYS A 160 -3.49 0.36 0.05
CA LYS A 160 -2.96 -0.23 1.28
C LYS A 160 -3.77 0.14 2.52
N GLY A 161 -4.13 -0.87 3.32
CA GLY A 161 -4.87 -0.72 4.58
C GLY A 161 -5.01 -2.06 5.28
N SER A 162 -5.55 -2.05 6.49
CA SER A 162 -5.86 -3.30 7.19
C SER A 162 -6.89 -4.13 6.44
N HIS A 163 -6.79 -5.45 6.57
CA HIS A 163 -7.64 -6.41 5.84
C HIS A 163 -9.14 -6.13 5.98
N ALA A 164 -9.58 -5.74 7.17
CA ALA A 164 -10.98 -5.47 7.46
C ALA A 164 -11.54 -4.23 6.77
N ILE A 165 -10.69 -3.30 6.30
CA ILE A 165 -11.11 -2.14 5.51
C ILE A 165 -11.55 -2.53 4.09
N LYS A 166 -11.19 -3.73 3.64
CA LYS A 166 -11.64 -4.35 2.38
C LYS A 166 -11.27 -3.59 1.11
N LEU A 167 -10.17 -2.83 1.12
CA LEU A 167 -9.72 -2.08 -0.07
C LEU A 167 -9.57 -2.94 -1.33
N ARG A 168 -9.38 -4.27 -1.17
CA ARG A 168 -9.38 -5.23 -2.29
C ARG A 168 -10.65 -5.19 -3.14
N ASN A 169 -11.81 -4.77 -2.55
CA ASN A 169 -13.06 -4.67 -3.29
C ASN A 169 -13.00 -3.52 -4.30
N ILE A 170 -12.34 -2.39 -3.93
CA ILE A 170 -12.11 -1.26 -4.83
C ILE A 170 -11.21 -1.70 -5.98
N VAL A 171 -10.10 -2.40 -5.65
CA VAL A 171 -9.20 -2.93 -6.69
C VAL A 171 -9.96 -3.84 -7.66
N LYS A 172 -10.78 -4.76 -7.15
CA LYS A 172 -11.62 -5.65 -7.96
C LYS A 172 -12.56 -4.85 -8.87
N TYR A 173 -13.27 -3.87 -8.32
CA TYR A 173 -14.17 -2.99 -9.06
C TYR A 173 -13.47 -2.23 -10.20
N LEU A 174 -12.25 -1.76 -9.98
CA LEU A 174 -11.46 -1.05 -10.99
C LEU A 174 -10.93 -1.96 -12.11
N MET A 175 -10.87 -3.27 -11.87
CA MET A 175 -10.40 -4.26 -12.85
C MET A 175 -11.51 -4.80 -13.76
N GLU A 176 -12.78 -4.59 -13.38
CA GLU A 176 -13.96 -4.95 -14.20
C GLU A 176 -14.15 -3.98 -15.38
#